data_6e1b302c4ff77f997b2cba98e1df843c
#
_entry.id   6e1b302c4ff77f997b2cba98e1df843c
#
_cell.length_a   1.000
_cell.length_b   1.000
_cell.length_c   1.000
_cell.angle_alpha   90.00
_cell.angle_beta   90.00
_cell.angle_gamma   90.00
#
_symmetry.space_group_name_H-M   'P 1'
#
loop_
_entity.id
_entity.type
_entity.pdbx_description
1 polymer ?
#
loop_
_entity_poly.entity_id
_entity_poly.type
_entity_poly.pdbx_seq_one_letter_code
_entity_poly.pdbx_strand_id
1 'polypeptide(L)'
;AYVQSYFTTIAAASCLGVYLPHTSQEFDYLRSYGWQIESQQGNDGKVELNYAVAKNYFPQINKQIYLVTFRGSASKSDWKINLATKKVNYGGSTLAEMHELAAQPVPKDGAAVHAGFNSYVDAVLRSGVVDENSKLRGLFKRISEDPDAYLVLTGHSLGGATATLLGERLVSLGMPKEKFVVITFGAPAVGNSVFAEQYGNKIKLVRISNTADPVPGSLQTFFGGYKQFGEPVKYSLSNKISNLQHAMAMYFDYSISEYYKERDKQISMGRLEPVTDRKITQQPVVAVWVNTSDSLKKLAYVTDIKRFVLDEYRKMLPSYIIMERNLPKDAYTTQDLLKLSRDAGAEYMLVCGIEGNQAPKEGYWYLTLEQGLFDKNGRMLTIGAFGRKVSPAVGNIQAAGENLWQAREALCEQLPFIVTQHEAHLGY
;
A
#
# COMPACT_ATOMS: atom_id res chain seq x y z
N ALA A 1 -3.45 -0.48 17.16
CA ALA A 1 -3.50 0.64 16.22
C ALA A 1 -2.21 0.71 15.37
N TYR A 2 -1.01 0.79 15.99
CA TYR A 2 0.26 0.90 15.26
C TYR A 2 0.53 -0.26 14.28
N VAL A 3 0.44 -1.50 14.74
CA VAL A 3 0.62 -2.68 13.87
C VAL A 3 -0.41 -2.71 12.74
N GLN A 4 -1.65 -2.35 13.04
CA GLN A 4 -2.69 -2.23 12.02
C GLN A 4 -2.35 -1.13 10.99
N SER A 5 -1.86 0.04 11.42
CA SER A 5 -1.47 1.12 10.50
C SER A 5 -0.29 0.72 9.62
N TYR A 6 0.67 -0.03 10.14
CA TYR A 6 1.75 -0.61 9.35
C TYR A 6 1.21 -1.53 8.23
N PHE A 7 0.40 -2.54 8.58
CA PHE A 7 -0.16 -3.45 7.58
C PHE A 7 -1.11 -2.74 6.61
N THR A 8 -1.84 -1.73 7.08
CA THR A 8 -2.66 -0.88 6.20
C THR A 8 -1.80 -0.17 5.15
N THR A 9 -0.66 0.37 5.55
CA THR A 9 0.27 1.04 4.63
C THR A 9 0.87 0.07 3.61
N ILE A 10 1.32 -1.09 4.06
CA ILE A 10 1.85 -2.15 3.17
C ILE A 10 0.75 -2.63 2.20
N ALA A 11 -0.46 -2.86 2.69
CA ALA A 11 -1.61 -3.22 1.87
C ALA A 11 -1.94 -2.13 0.84
N ALA A 12 -1.90 -0.85 1.22
CA ALA A 12 -2.15 0.27 0.33
C ALA A 12 -1.11 0.36 -0.80
N ALA A 13 0.17 0.20 -0.47
CA ALA A 13 1.24 0.16 -1.47
C ALA A 13 1.07 -1.01 -2.46
N SER A 14 0.71 -2.19 -1.97
CA SER A 14 0.42 -3.35 -2.81
C SER A 14 -0.81 -3.13 -3.70
N CYS A 15 -1.85 -2.48 -3.19
CA CYS A 15 -3.03 -2.11 -3.99
C CYS A 15 -2.69 -1.13 -5.11
N LEU A 16 -1.74 -0.21 -4.92
CA LEU A 16 -1.21 0.61 -6.01
C LEU A 16 -0.43 -0.23 -7.02
N GLY A 17 0.50 -1.06 -6.52
CA GLY A 17 1.39 -1.86 -7.36
C GLY A 17 0.65 -2.83 -8.28
N VAL A 18 -0.46 -3.42 -7.82
CA VAL A 18 -1.23 -4.39 -8.61
C VAL A 18 -1.93 -3.80 -9.84
N TYR A 19 -2.10 -2.47 -9.91
CA TYR A 19 -2.61 -1.77 -11.10
C TYR A 19 -1.56 -1.56 -12.19
N LEU A 20 -0.29 -1.75 -11.88
CA LEU A 20 0.85 -1.41 -12.70
C LEU A 20 1.62 -2.68 -13.12
N PRO A 21 2.51 -2.61 -14.13
CA PRO A 21 3.37 -3.74 -14.49
C PRO A 21 4.24 -4.24 -13.34
N HIS A 22 4.74 -5.45 -13.44
CA HIS A 22 5.59 -6.13 -12.43
C HIS A 22 6.80 -5.33 -11.94
N THR A 23 7.28 -4.40 -12.75
CA THR A 23 8.42 -3.52 -12.44
C THR A 23 8.00 -2.22 -11.77
N SER A 24 6.76 -2.13 -11.27
CA SER A 24 6.27 -0.90 -10.67
C SER A 24 7.04 -0.55 -9.40
N GLN A 25 7.37 0.73 -9.28
CA GLN A 25 8.13 1.28 -8.16
C GLN A 25 7.36 1.24 -6.84
N GLU A 26 6.04 1.09 -6.86
CA GLU A 26 5.20 0.94 -5.68
C GLU A 26 5.53 -0.33 -4.89
N PHE A 27 5.94 -1.40 -5.58
CA PHE A 27 6.45 -2.59 -4.90
C PHE A 27 7.83 -2.38 -4.26
N ASP A 28 8.58 -1.36 -4.66
CA ASP A 28 9.83 -1.00 -4.00
C ASP A 28 9.58 -0.52 -2.56
N TYR A 29 8.44 0.08 -2.28
CA TYR A 29 8.05 0.40 -0.92
C TYR A 29 7.90 -0.86 -0.05
N LEU A 30 7.28 -1.92 -0.59
CA LEU A 30 7.21 -3.20 0.11
C LEU A 30 8.59 -3.81 0.31
N ARG A 31 9.42 -3.81 -0.73
CA ARG A 31 10.80 -4.34 -0.66
C ARG A 31 11.64 -3.60 0.37
N SER A 32 11.44 -2.30 0.52
CA SER A 32 12.13 -1.50 1.54
C SER A 32 11.79 -1.89 2.98
N TYR A 33 10.71 -2.63 3.19
CA TYR A 33 10.32 -3.24 4.47
C TYR A 33 10.57 -4.75 4.52
N GLY A 34 11.32 -5.32 3.59
CA GLY A 34 11.69 -6.72 3.57
C GLY A 34 10.70 -7.65 2.87
N TRP A 35 9.64 -7.12 2.26
CA TRP A 35 8.68 -7.92 1.52
C TRP A 35 9.26 -8.43 0.21
N GLN A 36 8.99 -9.70 -0.08
CA GLN A 36 9.33 -10.35 -1.33
C GLN A 36 8.06 -10.54 -2.16
N ILE A 37 8.10 -10.08 -3.42
CA ILE A 37 6.98 -10.24 -4.36
C ILE A 37 7.17 -11.58 -5.07
N GLU A 38 6.24 -12.52 -4.87
CA GLU A 38 6.38 -13.89 -5.38
C GLU A 38 5.69 -14.10 -6.73
N SER A 39 4.49 -13.53 -6.90
CA SER A 39 3.74 -13.71 -8.13
C SER A 39 2.78 -12.57 -8.39
N GLN A 40 2.47 -12.39 -9.65
CA GLN A 40 1.48 -11.44 -10.13
C GLN A 40 0.78 -12.04 -11.34
N GLN A 41 -0.54 -12.09 -11.33
CA GLN A 41 -1.43 -12.57 -12.35
C GLN A 41 -1.63 -14.08 -12.38
N GLY A 42 -2.87 -14.44 -12.67
CA GLY A 42 -3.33 -15.77 -13.02
C GLY A 42 -4.47 -15.69 -14.03
N ASN A 43 -4.73 -16.79 -14.70
CA ASN A 43 -5.86 -16.92 -15.62
C ASN A 43 -6.41 -18.33 -15.49
N ASP A 44 -7.73 -18.47 -15.29
CA ASP A 44 -8.40 -19.77 -15.28
C ASP A 44 -8.99 -20.17 -16.64
N GLY A 45 -8.68 -19.41 -17.68
CA GLY A 45 -9.17 -19.59 -19.03
C GLY A 45 -10.52 -18.92 -19.32
N LYS A 46 -11.25 -18.46 -18.30
CA LYS A 46 -12.55 -17.76 -18.42
C LYS A 46 -12.55 -16.39 -17.78
N VAL A 47 -11.80 -16.23 -16.70
CA VAL A 47 -11.71 -14.99 -15.94
C VAL A 47 -10.25 -14.60 -15.80
N GLU A 48 -9.92 -13.37 -16.17
CA GLU A 48 -8.59 -12.81 -15.94
C GLU A 48 -8.46 -12.47 -14.45
N LEU A 49 -7.58 -13.20 -13.77
CA LEU A 49 -7.28 -12.99 -12.35
C LEU A 49 -6.07 -12.08 -12.22
N ASN A 50 -6.30 -10.85 -11.79
CA ASN A 50 -5.25 -9.87 -11.52
C ASN A 50 -5.02 -9.76 -10.02
N TYR A 51 -3.90 -10.31 -9.56
CA TYR A 51 -3.51 -10.29 -8.15
C TYR A 51 -1.99 -10.22 -7.99
N ALA A 52 -1.55 -9.87 -6.80
CA ALA A 52 -0.16 -9.96 -6.38
C ALA A 52 -0.06 -10.78 -5.09
N VAL A 53 1.01 -11.55 -4.96
CA VAL A 53 1.37 -12.27 -3.74
C VAL A 53 2.73 -11.77 -3.26
N ALA A 54 2.78 -11.32 -2.02
CA ALA A 54 4.01 -10.96 -1.34
C ALA A 54 4.13 -11.70 -0.03
N LYS A 55 5.34 -11.92 0.46
CA LYS A 55 5.60 -12.52 1.77
C LYS A 55 6.70 -11.81 2.52
N ASN A 56 6.66 -11.91 3.83
CA ASN A 56 7.69 -11.42 4.72
C ASN A 56 7.74 -12.25 6.00
N TYR A 57 8.93 -12.55 6.48
CA TYR A 57 9.12 -13.25 7.75
C TYR A 57 9.48 -12.25 8.85
N PHE A 58 8.76 -12.30 9.96
CA PHE A 58 8.97 -11.45 11.13
C PHE A 58 9.57 -12.27 12.28
N PRO A 59 10.90 -12.23 12.48
CA PRO A 59 11.57 -13.03 13.50
C PRO A 59 11.08 -12.72 14.91
N GLN A 60 10.69 -11.47 15.19
CA GLN A 60 10.25 -11.01 16.51
C GLN A 60 9.00 -11.74 17.02
N ILE A 61 8.17 -12.21 16.11
CA ILE A 61 6.94 -12.94 16.43
C ILE A 61 6.92 -14.35 15.85
N ASN A 62 8.00 -14.79 15.22
CA ASN A 62 8.12 -16.06 14.50
C ASN A 62 6.95 -16.32 13.56
N LYS A 63 6.65 -15.34 12.67
CA LYS A 63 5.55 -15.47 11.70
C LYS A 63 6.00 -15.20 10.28
N GLN A 64 5.61 -16.10 9.38
CA GLN A 64 5.61 -15.88 7.95
C GLN A 64 4.29 -15.24 7.57
N ILE A 65 4.31 -14.00 7.09
CA ILE A 65 3.11 -13.27 6.68
C ILE A 65 3.03 -13.21 5.17
N TYR A 66 1.89 -13.63 4.64
CA TYR A 66 1.54 -13.53 3.24
C TYR A 66 0.56 -12.38 3.02
N LEU A 67 0.79 -11.61 1.97
CA LEU A 67 -0.09 -10.55 1.52
C LEU A 67 -0.61 -10.91 0.13
N VAL A 68 -1.91 -11.08 0.00
CA VAL A 68 -2.56 -11.33 -1.29
C VAL A 68 -3.45 -10.13 -1.61
N THR A 69 -3.14 -9.50 -2.74
CA THR A 69 -3.78 -8.26 -3.19
C THR A 69 -4.53 -8.51 -4.48
N PHE A 70 -5.81 -8.19 -4.50
CA PHE A 70 -6.64 -8.27 -5.70
C PHE A 70 -6.78 -6.91 -6.35
N ARG A 71 -6.59 -6.88 -7.67
CA ARG A 71 -6.78 -5.67 -8.47
C ARG A 71 -8.27 -5.35 -8.56
N GLY A 72 -8.61 -4.08 -8.48
CA GLY A 72 -9.93 -3.55 -8.83
C GLY A 72 -10.11 -3.40 -10.34
N SER A 73 -11.22 -2.78 -10.75
CA SER A 73 -11.48 -2.48 -12.16
C SER A 73 -10.45 -1.51 -12.74
N ALA A 74 -10.00 -1.77 -13.95
CA ALA A 74 -9.06 -0.90 -14.66
C ALA A 74 -9.73 0.37 -15.19
N SER A 75 -11.05 0.36 -15.40
CA SER A 75 -11.77 1.49 -15.95
C SER A 75 -13.06 1.83 -15.17
N LYS A 76 -13.48 3.11 -15.24
CA LYS A 76 -14.76 3.55 -14.69
C LYS A 76 -15.97 2.93 -15.40
N SER A 77 -15.83 2.53 -16.65
CA SER A 77 -16.87 1.87 -17.44
C SER A 77 -17.10 0.44 -16.98
N ASP A 78 -16.03 -0.30 -16.72
CA ASP A 78 -16.11 -1.66 -16.20
C ASP A 78 -16.80 -1.71 -14.85
N TRP A 79 -16.56 -0.67 -14.05
CA TRP A 79 -17.18 -0.53 -12.73
C TRP A 79 -18.71 -0.41 -12.81
N LYS A 80 -19.24 0.44 -13.73
CA LYS A 80 -20.69 0.62 -13.92
C LYS A 80 -21.37 -0.63 -14.45
N ILE A 81 -20.73 -1.35 -15.35
CA ILE A 81 -21.24 -2.59 -15.93
C ILE A 81 -21.28 -3.71 -14.90
N ASN A 82 -20.24 -3.81 -14.07
CA ASN A 82 -20.14 -4.84 -13.04
C ASN A 82 -21.09 -4.62 -11.85
N LEU A 83 -21.55 -3.40 -11.60
CA LEU A 83 -22.46 -3.09 -10.49
C LEU A 83 -23.95 -3.35 -10.80
N ALA A 84 -24.34 -3.39 -12.07
CA ALA A 84 -25.73 -3.61 -12.50
C ALA A 84 -26.19 -5.06 -12.38
N THR A 85 -25.65 -5.83 -11.44
CA THR A 85 -25.78 -7.26 -11.47
C THR A 85 -26.65 -7.85 -10.36
N LYS A 86 -27.16 -9.01 -10.71
CA LYS A 86 -27.97 -9.95 -9.95
C LYS A 86 -27.22 -10.43 -8.70
N LYS A 87 -27.95 -10.68 -7.63
CA LYS A 87 -27.49 -11.44 -6.48
C LYS A 87 -27.63 -12.94 -6.72
N VAL A 88 -26.72 -13.71 -6.16
CA VAL A 88 -26.76 -15.17 -6.12
C VAL A 88 -26.88 -15.67 -4.69
N ASN A 89 -27.48 -16.85 -4.52
CA ASN A 89 -27.62 -17.50 -3.24
C ASN A 89 -26.25 -17.85 -2.66
N TYR A 90 -26.09 -17.67 -1.36
CA TYR A 90 -24.81 -17.83 -0.67
C TYR A 90 -24.88 -18.84 0.46
N GLY A 91 -23.91 -19.75 0.51
CA GLY A 91 -23.77 -20.77 1.52
C GLY A 91 -22.80 -21.85 1.09
N GLY A 92 -22.80 -22.98 1.79
CA GLY A 92 -21.97 -24.14 1.51
C GLY A 92 -20.64 -24.16 2.30
N SER A 93 -20.13 -25.36 2.49
CA SER A 93 -18.86 -25.66 3.18
C SER A 93 -17.82 -26.31 2.27
N THR A 94 -18.21 -26.65 1.05
CA THR A 94 -17.34 -27.16 -0.01
C THR A 94 -17.53 -26.36 -1.29
N LEU A 95 -16.54 -26.39 -2.19
CA LEU A 95 -16.64 -25.68 -3.47
C LEU A 95 -17.83 -26.18 -4.32
N ALA A 96 -18.14 -27.48 -4.26
CA ALA A 96 -19.27 -28.06 -4.97
C ALA A 96 -20.61 -27.49 -4.45
N GLU A 97 -20.82 -27.52 -3.13
CA GLU A 97 -22.01 -26.96 -2.50
C GLU A 97 -22.17 -25.47 -2.77
N MET A 98 -21.08 -24.69 -2.70
CA MET A 98 -21.07 -23.26 -2.98
C MET A 98 -21.53 -22.96 -4.40
N HIS A 99 -21.06 -23.76 -5.36
CA HIS A 99 -21.42 -23.62 -6.77
C HIS A 99 -22.89 -24.00 -7.01
N GLU A 100 -23.32 -25.09 -6.41
CA GLU A 100 -24.69 -25.60 -6.52
C GLU A 100 -25.71 -24.62 -5.95
N LEU A 101 -25.42 -24.05 -4.78
CA LEU A 101 -26.25 -23.04 -4.14
C LEU A 101 -26.31 -21.74 -4.94
N ALA A 102 -25.19 -21.29 -5.53
CA ALA A 102 -25.18 -20.09 -6.36
C ALA A 102 -26.02 -20.21 -7.64
N ALA A 103 -26.26 -21.44 -8.12
CA ALA A 103 -27.14 -21.71 -9.25
C ALA A 103 -28.62 -21.72 -8.89
N GLN A 104 -28.98 -21.82 -7.61
CA GLN A 104 -30.35 -21.86 -7.13
C GLN A 104 -30.92 -20.45 -6.94
N PRO A 105 -32.23 -20.25 -7.00
CA PRO A 105 -32.85 -18.99 -6.65
C PRO A 105 -32.55 -18.58 -5.22
N VAL A 106 -32.35 -17.29 -5.00
CA VAL A 106 -32.17 -16.75 -3.64
C VAL A 106 -33.48 -16.86 -2.86
N PRO A 107 -33.52 -17.56 -1.71
CA PRO A 107 -34.70 -17.59 -0.86
C PRO A 107 -35.04 -16.17 -0.36
N LYS A 108 -36.31 -15.92 -0.03
CA LYS A 108 -36.79 -14.61 0.42
C LYS A 108 -35.98 -14.05 1.60
N ASP A 109 -35.61 -14.92 2.54
CA ASP A 109 -34.83 -14.58 3.74
C ASP A 109 -33.44 -15.23 3.69
N GLY A 110 -32.92 -15.48 2.49
CA GLY A 110 -31.63 -16.12 2.25
C GLY A 110 -30.46 -15.13 2.17
N ALA A 111 -29.30 -15.59 2.57
CA ALA A 111 -28.06 -14.87 2.34
C ALA A 111 -27.74 -14.82 0.84
N ALA A 112 -27.40 -13.65 0.34
CA ALA A 112 -27.11 -13.44 -1.05
C ALA A 112 -25.95 -12.46 -1.25
N VAL A 113 -25.14 -12.71 -2.27
CA VAL A 113 -24.00 -11.88 -2.63
C VAL A 113 -24.04 -11.47 -4.09
N HIS A 114 -23.27 -10.45 -4.43
CA HIS A 114 -23.15 -9.96 -5.80
C HIS A 114 -22.60 -11.06 -6.73
N ALA A 115 -23.32 -11.34 -7.81
CA ALA A 115 -22.99 -12.44 -8.73
C ALA A 115 -21.58 -12.31 -9.33
N GLY A 116 -21.18 -11.11 -9.72
CA GLY A 116 -19.86 -10.86 -10.31
C GLY A 116 -18.72 -11.10 -9.31
N PHE A 117 -18.87 -10.66 -8.05
CA PHE A 117 -17.87 -10.92 -7.02
C PHE A 117 -17.79 -12.41 -6.70
N ASN A 118 -18.93 -13.09 -6.62
CA ASN A 118 -18.97 -14.54 -6.40
C ASN A 118 -18.29 -15.30 -7.52
N SER A 119 -18.53 -14.94 -8.78
CA SER A 119 -17.88 -15.57 -9.93
C SER A 119 -16.37 -15.39 -9.93
N TYR A 120 -15.90 -14.20 -9.55
CA TYR A 120 -14.47 -13.93 -9.46
C TYR A 120 -13.80 -14.73 -8.33
N VAL A 121 -14.41 -14.79 -7.14
CA VAL A 121 -13.92 -15.60 -6.02
C VAL A 121 -13.97 -17.08 -6.32
N ASP A 122 -15.01 -17.56 -6.99
CA ASP A 122 -15.11 -18.95 -7.46
C ASP A 122 -13.95 -19.29 -8.42
N ALA A 123 -13.62 -18.39 -9.36
CA ALA A 123 -12.47 -18.54 -10.24
C ALA A 123 -11.14 -18.60 -9.47
N VAL A 124 -10.94 -17.72 -8.47
CA VAL A 124 -9.76 -17.74 -7.59
C VAL A 124 -9.61 -19.09 -6.89
N LEU A 125 -10.69 -19.64 -6.35
CA LEU A 125 -10.68 -20.90 -5.59
C LEU A 125 -10.57 -22.15 -6.47
N ARG A 126 -11.02 -22.05 -7.72
CA ARG A 126 -10.94 -23.13 -8.71
C ARG A 126 -9.66 -23.11 -9.52
N SER A 127 -9.00 -21.97 -9.65
CA SER A 127 -7.72 -21.88 -10.31
C SER A 127 -6.73 -22.76 -9.53
N GLY A 128 -6.53 -23.99 -9.96
CA GLY A 128 -5.74 -24.96 -9.24
C GLY A 128 -6.38 -26.33 -9.01
N VAL A 129 -7.60 -26.52 -9.53
CA VAL A 129 -8.25 -27.86 -9.48
C VAL A 129 -7.50 -28.89 -10.32
N VAL A 130 -6.68 -28.46 -11.29
CA VAL A 130 -5.89 -29.33 -12.17
C VAL A 130 -4.52 -29.66 -11.56
N ASP A 131 -4.03 -28.84 -10.64
CA ASP A 131 -2.75 -29.04 -9.95
C ASP A 131 -2.87 -28.53 -8.51
N GLU A 132 -2.76 -29.42 -7.53
CA GLU A 132 -2.83 -29.08 -6.09
C GLU A 132 -1.73 -28.08 -5.65
N ASN A 133 -0.68 -27.93 -6.44
CA ASN A 133 0.40 -26.98 -6.20
C ASN A 133 0.16 -25.62 -6.88
N SER A 134 -0.88 -25.47 -7.68
CA SER A 134 -1.08 -24.25 -8.41
C SER A 134 -1.73 -23.16 -7.56
N LYS A 135 -0.88 -22.23 -7.23
CA LYS A 135 -1.15 -20.83 -6.95
C LYS A 135 -1.93 -20.55 -5.65
N LEU A 136 -3.07 -19.84 -5.74
CA LEU A 136 -3.68 -19.28 -4.53
C LEU A 136 -4.33 -20.32 -3.63
N ARG A 137 -5.02 -21.31 -4.18
CA ARG A 137 -5.66 -22.36 -3.37
C ARG A 137 -4.64 -23.18 -2.60
N GLY A 138 -3.56 -23.59 -3.24
CA GLY A 138 -2.45 -24.30 -2.59
C GLY A 138 -1.77 -23.45 -1.51
N LEU A 139 -1.61 -22.15 -1.78
CA LEU A 139 -1.10 -21.20 -0.80
C LEU A 139 -2.03 -21.10 0.41
N PHE A 140 -3.32 -20.93 0.22
CA PHE A 140 -4.29 -20.84 1.32
C PHE A 140 -4.35 -22.11 2.16
N LYS A 141 -4.26 -23.28 1.54
CA LYS A 141 -4.16 -24.55 2.24
C LYS A 141 -2.91 -24.61 3.12
N ARG A 142 -1.74 -24.28 2.57
CA ARG A 142 -0.49 -24.24 3.35
C ARG A 142 -0.58 -23.26 4.53
N ILE A 143 -1.13 -22.06 4.32
CA ILE A 143 -1.31 -21.09 5.40
C ILE A 143 -2.24 -21.62 6.48
N SER A 144 -3.33 -22.29 6.09
CA SER A 144 -4.29 -22.87 7.05
C SER A 144 -3.65 -23.94 7.93
N GLU A 145 -2.74 -24.74 7.38
CA GLU A 145 -2.08 -25.87 8.04
C GLU A 145 -0.82 -25.47 8.84
N ASP A 146 -0.15 -24.39 8.44
CA ASP A 146 1.09 -23.92 9.10
C ASP A 146 0.76 -23.00 10.29
N PRO A 147 1.10 -23.40 11.54
CA PRO A 147 0.82 -22.59 12.72
C PRO A 147 1.53 -21.23 12.71
N ASP A 148 2.66 -21.10 12.01
CA ASP A 148 3.47 -19.90 11.97
C ASP A 148 3.14 -18.99 10.75
N ALA A 149 2.24 -19.41 9.87
CA ALA A 149 1.78 -18.60 8.77
C ALA A 149 0.56 -17.73 9.15
N TYR A 150 0.52 -16.53 8.57
CA TYR A 150 -0.58 -15.58 8.68
C TYR A 150 -0.86 -14.93 7.32
N LEU A 151 -2.11 -14.59 7.04
CA LEU A 151 -2.54 -14.04 5.76
C LEU A 151 -3.14 -12.64 5.93
N VAL A 152 -2.74 -11.73 5.06
CA VAL A 152 -3.43 -10.44 4.86
C VAL A 152 -4.04 -10.46 3.47
N LEU A 153 -5.37 -10.38 3.39
CA LEU A 153 -6.09 -10.19 2.14
C LEU A 153 -6.40 -8.71 1.96
N THR A 154 -6.19 -8.18 0.77
CA THR A 154 -6.45 -6.76 0.52
C THR A 154 -6.88 -6.51 -0.92
N GLY A 155 -7.47 -5.35 -1.14
CA GLY A 155 -7.84 -4.86 -2.44
C GLY A 155 -8.50 -3.49 -2.36
N HIS A 156 -8.45 -2.78 -3.47
CA HIS A 156 -9.10 -1.50 -3.68
C HIS A 156 -10.33 -1.68 -4.55
N SER A 157 -11.42 -0.97 -4.25
CA SER A 157 -12.64 -1.02 -5.06
C SER A 157 -13.19 -2.45 -5.18
N LEU A 158 -13.40 -2.95 -6.39
CA LEU A 158 -13.82 -4.33 -6.66
C LEU A 158 -12.83 -5.38 -6.13
N GLY A 159 -11.53 -5.07 -6.12
CA GLY A 159 -10.52 -5.94 -5.50
C GLY A 159 -10.74 -6.08 -4.00
N GLY A 160 -11.20 -5.03 -3.33
CA GLY A 160 -11.59 -5.07 -1.91
C GLY A 160 -12.85 -5.92 -1.67
N ALA A 161 -13.84 -5.83 -2.56
CA ALA A 161 -15.01 -6.70 -2.53
C ALA A 161 -14.61 -8.18 -2.72
N THR A 162 -13.70 -8.46 -3.64
CA THR A 162 -13.14 -9.81 -3.85
C THR A 162 -12.44 -10.32 -2.59
N ALA A 163 -11.55 -9.51 -2.00
CA ALA A 163 -10.85 -9.87 -0.77
C ALA A 163 -11.81 -10.16 0.40
N THR A 164 -12.86 -9.37 0.52
CA THR A 164 -13.90 -9.55 1.57
C THR A 164 -14.64 -10.86 1.40
N LEU A 165 -15.15 -11.14 0.21
CA LEU A 165 -15.91 -12.35 -0.07
C LEU A 165 -15.02 -13.60 -0.02
N LEU A 166 -13.78 -13.51 -0.52
CA LEU A 166 -12.81 -14.60 -0.42
C LEU A 166 -12.49 -14.93 1.04
N GLY A 167 -12.31 -13.91 1.89
CA GLY A 167 -12.05 -14.12 3.32
C GLY A 167 -13.14 -14.95 3.97
N GLU A 168 -14.39 -14.68 3.68
CA GLU A 168 -15.51 -15.48 4.20
C GLU A 168 -15.53 -16.91 3.60
N ARG A 169 -15.30 -17.03 2.29
CA ARG A 169 -15.18 -18.37 1.66
C ARG A 169 -14.08 -19.22 2.27
N LEU A 170 -12.93 -18.63 2.63
CA LEU A 170 -11.85 -19.35 3.28
C LEU A 170 -12.27 -19.90 4.65
N VAL A 171 -13.01 -19.12 5.43
CA VAL A 171 -13.56 -19.59 6.73
C VAL A 171 -14.57 -20.73 6.48
N SER A 172 -15.46 -20.57 5.54
CA SER A 172 -16.44 -21.62 5.18
C SER A 172 -15.77 -22.90 4.69
N LEU A 173 -14.59 -22.81 4.07
CA LEU A 173 -13.75 -23.95 3.66
C LEU A 173 -12.86 -24.51 4.78
N GLY A 174 -12.93 -23.96 6.00
CA GLY A 174 -12.26 -24.48 7.17
C GLY A 174 -11.00 -23.73 7.64
N MET A 175 -10.64 -22.60 7.00
CA MET A 175 -9.54 -21.77 7.50
C MET A 175 -9.94 -21.10 8.83
N PRO A 176 -9.16 -21.22 9.90
CA PRO A 176 -9.45 -20.52 11.15
C PRO A 176 -9.44 -19.01 10.94
N LYS A 177 -10.43 -18.30 11.48
CA LYS A 177 -10.54 -16.84 11.33
C LYS A 177 -9.38 -16.05 11.95
N GLU A 178 -8.65 -16.65 12.86
CA GLU A 178 -7.46 -16.10 13.51
C GLU A 178 -6.22 -16.13 12.62
N LYS A 179 -6.28 -16.84 11.50
CA LYS A 179 -5.17 -16.99 10.55
C LYS A 179 -5.03 -15.85 9.58
N PHE A 180 -6.00 -14.93 9.52
CA PHE A 180 -5.95 -13.84 8.56
C PHE A 180 -6.73 -12.60 8.98
N VAL A 181 -6.47 -11.53 8.27
CA VAL A 181 -7.24 -10.28 8.29
C VAL A 181 -7.50 -9.80 6.87
N VAL A 182 -8.63 -9.16 6.68
CA VAL A 182 -8.99 -8.49 5.41
C VAL A 182 -8.92 -6.98 5.63
N ILE A 183 -8.16 -6.29 4.78
CA ILE A 183 -8.03 -4.82 4.78
C ILE A 183 -8.44 -4.32 3.41
N THR A 184 -9.45 -3.46 3.34
CA THR A 184 -9.98 -2.97 2.07
C THR A 184 -9.96 -1.45 1.98
N PHE A 185 -9.84 -0.95 0.74
CA PHE A 185 -9.82 0.47 0.44
C PHE A 185 -10.95 0.82 -0.53
N GLY A 186 -11.88 1.66 -0.10
CA GLY A 186 -12.98 2.10 -0.95
C GLY A 186 -13.84 0.97 -1.53
N ALA A 187 -13.97 -0.15 -0.83
CA ALA A 187 -14.68 -1.32 -1.32
C ALA A 187 -16.20 -1.18 -1.17
N PRO A 188 -16.99 -1.61 -2.15
CA PRO A 188 -18.45 -1.69 -2.03
C PRO A 188 -18.86 -2.85 -1.12
N ALA A 189 -20.12 -2.83 -0.65
CA ALA A 189 -20.73 -3.95 0.04
C ALA A 189 -20.83 -5.17 -0.89
N VAL A 190 -20.64 -6.38 -0.34
CA VAL A 190 -20.57 -7.60 -1.15
C VAL A 190 -21.87 -8.42 -1.16
N GLY A 191 -22.75 -8.24 -0.17
CA GLY A 191 -23.97 -9.02 -0.02
C GLY A 191 -25.10 -8.26 0.68
N ASN A 192 -26.23 -8.94 0.83
CA ASN A 192 -27.41 -8.41 1.47
C ASN A 192 -27.29 -8.37 3.00
N SER A 193 -28.32 -7.86 3.69
CA SER A 193 -28.36 -7.79 5.15
C SER A 193 -28.23 -9.17 5.81
N VAL A 194 -28.88 -10.17 5.25
CA VAL A 194 -28.81 -11.54 5.77
C VAL A 194 -27.40 -12.09 5.68
N PHE A 195 -26.70 -11.87 4.57
CA PHE A 195 -25.27 -12.21 4.44
C PHE A 195 -24.44 -11.49 5.51
N ALA A 196 -24.60 -10.18 5.64
CA ALA A 196 -23.85 -9.40 6.61
C ALA A 196 -24.07 -9.85 8.06
N GLU A 197 -25.30 -10.23 8.41
CA GLU A 197 -25.67 -10.72 9.74
C GLU A 197 -25.15 -12.13 10.03
N GLN A 198 -25.24 -13.03 9.08
CA GLN A 198 -24.84 -14.44 9.26
C GLN A 198 -23.33 -14.66 9.15
N TYR A 199 -22.66 -13.89 8.30
CA TYR A 199 -21.26 -14.12 7.94
C TYR A 199 -20.30 -13.00 8.34
N GLY A 200 -20.80 -11.79 8.61
CA GLY A 200 -19.96 -10.62 8.83
C GLY A 200 -19.03 -10.70 10.05
N ASN A 201 -19.39 -11.44 11.07
CA ASN A 201 -18.57 -11.65 12.28
C ASN A 201 -17.59 -12.84 12.17
N LYS A 202 -17.63 -13.58 11.07
CA LYS A 202 -16.75 -14.73 10.83
C LYS A 202 -15.36 -14.33 10.38
N ILE A 203 -15.17 -13.10 9.90
CA ILE A 203 -13.88 -12.58 9.47
C ILE A 203 -13.56 -11.27 10.18
N LYS A 204 -12.26 -11.01 10.37
CA LYS A 204 -11.77 -9.69 10.77
C LYS A 204 -11.61 -8.85 9.51
N LEU A 205 -12.50 -7.88 9.32
CA LEU A 205 -12.53 -6.98 8.17
C LEU A 205 -12.35 -5.53 8.62
N VAL A 206 -11.30 -4.89 8.14
CA VAL A 206 -11.02 -3.46 8.32
C VAL A 206 -11.29 -2.74 7.00
N ARG A 207 -12.24 -1.81 7.00
CA ARG A 207 -12.66 -1.08 5.82
C ARG A 207 -12.20 0.37 5.87
N ILE A 208 -11.19 0.70 5.08
CA ILE A 208 -10.70 2.07 4.94
C ILE A 208 -11.56 2.77 3.88
N SER A 209 -12.18 3.87 4.24
CA SER A 209 -13.02 4.65 3.30
C SER A 209 -12.88 6.15 3.53
N ASN A 210 -12.70 6.88 2.43
CA ASN A 210 -12.83 8.31 2.40
C ASN A 210 -14.33 8.68 2.45
N THR A 211 -14.72 9.60 3.32
CA THR A 211 -16.13 10.00 3.48
C THR A 211 -16.76 10.57 2.22
N ALA A 212 -15.95 11.09 1.30
CA ALA A 212 -16.39 11.62 0.02
C ALA A 212 -16.30 10.60 -1.14
N ASP A 213 -15.79 9.38 -0.89
CA ASP A 213 -15.76 8.31 -1.89
C ASP A 213 -17.18 7.73 -2.06
N PRO A 214 -17.78 7.81 -3.26
CA PRO A 214 -19.12 7.31 -3.49
C PRO A 214 -19.21 5.78 -3.56
N VAL A 215 -18.09 5.09 -3.81
CA VAL A 215 -18.08 3.65 -4.12
C VAL A 215 -18.48 2.79 -2.92
N PRO A 216 -18.00 3.01 -1.70
CA PRO A 216 -18.40 2.18 -0.55
C PRO A 216 -19.90 2.15 -0.30
N GLY A 217 -20.60 3.24 -0.58
CA GLY A 217 -22.05 3.35 -0.42
C GLY A 217 -22.89 3.03 -1.66
N SER A 218 -22.24 2.82 -2.81
CA SER A 218 -22.93 2.78 -4.11
C SER A 218 -23.98 1.69 -4.23
N LEU A 219 -23.67 0.47 -3.82
CA LEU A 219 -24.62 -0.65 -3.89
C LEU A 219 -25.76 -0.52 -2.88
N GLN A 220 -25.52 0.12 -1.74
CA GLN A 220 -26.55 0.40 -0.75
C GLN A 220 -27.50 1.49 -1.23
N THR A 221 -26.96 2.55 -1.81
CA THR A 221 -27.71 3.76 -2.18
C THR A 221 -28.46 3.62 -3.50
N PHE A 222 -27.80 3.07 -4.53
CA PHE A 222 -28.35 3.05 -5.89
C PHE A 222 -29.14 1.77 -6.21
N PHE A 223 -28.74 0.63 -5.65
CA PHE A 223 -29.33 -0.66 -6.01
C PHE A 223 -30.13 -1.29 -4.88
N GLY A 224 -29.98 -0.79 -3.66
CA GLY A 224 -30.66 -1.29 -2.47
C GLY A 224 -30.33 -2.75 -2.12
N GLY A 225 -30.65 -3.13 -0.90
CA GLY A 225 -30.52 -4.52 -0.46
C GLY A 225 -29.10 -5.05 -0.30
N TYR A 226 -28.10 -4.18 -0.21
CA TYR A 226 -26.73 -4.50 0.20
C TYR A 226 -26.41 -3.89 1.55
N LYS A 227 -25.60 -4.53 2.35
CA LYS A 227 -25.20 -4.06 3.68
C LYS A 227 -23.71 -4.26 3.93
N GLN A 228 -23.05 -3.20 4.36
CA GLN A 228 -21.65 -3.25 4.82
C GLN A 228 -21.57 -3.90 6.21
N PHE A 229 -20.45 -4.56 6.48
CA PHE A 229 -20.06 -5.10 7.78
C PHE A 229 -18.58 -4.88 8.03
N GLY A 230 -18.06 -5.28 9.18
CA GLY A 230 -16.66 -5.09 9.58
C GLY A 230 -16.38 -3.71 10.19
N GLU A 231 -15.14 -3.50 10.61
CA GLU A 231 -14.68 -2.29 11.28
C GLU A 231 -14.51 -1.14 10.27
N PRO A 232 -15.30 -0.05 10.35
CA PRO A 232 -15.13 1.09 9.46
C PRO A 232 -14.04 2.01 9.97
N VAL A 233 -13.06 2.31 9.13
CA VAL A 233 -12.08 3.37 9.32
C VAL A 233 -12.36 4.45 8.29
N LYS A 234 -13.00 5.53 8.72
CA LYS A 234 -13.40 6.64 7.86
C LYS A 234 -12.47 7.83 8.05
N TYR A 235 -12.12 8.48 6.95
CA TYR A 235 -11.37 9.72 6.98
C TYR A 235 -11.94 10.73 5.98
N SER A 236 -11.60 12.01 6.18
CA SER A 236 -11.97 13.09 5.27
C SER A 236 -10.73 13.80 4.79
N LEU A 237 -10.67 14.12 3.51
CA LEU A 237 -9.66 15.01 2.96
C LEU A 237 -10.15 16.45 3.06
N SER A 238 -9.32 17.33 3.59
CA SER A 238 -9.62 18.76 3.73
C SER A 238 -9.70 19.52 2.40
N ASN A 239 -9.08 18.98 1.35
CA ASN A 239 -9.05 19.59 0.02
C ASN A 239 -10.08 18.94 -0.90
N LYS A 240 -11.03 19.76 -1.37
CA LYS A 240 -12.09 19.39 -2.32
C LYS A 240 -11.57 19.19 -3.74
N ILE A 241 -10.64 18.28 -3.96
CA ILE A 241 -10.34 17.82 -5.32
C ILE A 241 -11.40 16.81 -5.69
N SER A 242 -12.49 17.31 -6.26
CA SER A 242 -13.81 16.66 -6.27
C SER A 242 -13.95 15.38 -7.10
N ASN A 243 -13.00 15.03 -7.96
CA ASN A 243 -13.18 13.91 -8.88
C ASN A 243 -12.40 12.63 -8.53
N LEU A 244 -11.75 12.57 -7.36
CA LEU A 244 -10.67 11.64 -7.10
C LEU A 244 -10.71 10.94 -5.75
N GLN A 245 -11.80 11.11 -5.07
CA GLN A 245 -12.03 10.57 -3.73
C GLN A 245 -11.92 9.03 -3.68
N HIS A 246 -12.07 8.38 -4.84
CA HIS A 246 -11.95 6.94 -4.99
C HIS A 246 -10.56 6.47 -5.44
N ALA A 247 -9.65 7.36 -5.81
CA ALA A 247 -8.33 6.98 -6.31
C ALA A 247 -7.50 6.28 -5.21
N MET A 248 -6.89 5.14 -5.55
CA MET A 248 -6.06 4.39 -4.58
C MET A 248 -4.89 5.20 -4.04
N ALA A 249 -4.35 6.12 -4.83
CA ALA A 249 -3.29 7.03 -4.40
C ALA A 249 -3.66 7.88 -3.18
N MET A 250 -4.93 8.29 -3.08
CA MET A 250 -5.42 9.03 -1.91
C MET A 250 -5.44 8.15 -0.67
N TYR A 251 -5.81 6.90 -0.80
CA TYR A 251 -5.78 5.92 0.28
C TYR A 251 -4.34 5.59 0.71
N PHE A 252 -3.41 5.55 -0.23
CA PHE A 252 -1.99 5.35 0.08
C PHE A 252 -1.42 6.52 0.89
N ASP A 253 -1.58 7.75 0.44
CA ASP A 253 -1.10 8.94 1.15
C ASP A 253 -1.68 9.05 2.56
N TYR A 254 -2.98 8.79 2.71
CA TYR A 254 -3.64 8.73 4.00
C TYR A 254 -3.03 7.64 4.90
N SER A 255 -2.83 6.45 4.37
CA SER A 255 -2.30 5.32 5.15
C SER A 255 -0.89 5.59 5.68
N ILE A 256 -0.03 6.21 4.87
CA ILE A 256 1.31 6.66 5.29
C ILE A 256 1.21 7.69 6.42
N SER A 257 0.35 8.69 6.25
CA SER A 257 0.16 9.73 7.28
C SER A 257 -0.33 9.15 8.60
N GLU A 258 -1.29 8.22 8.57
CA GLU A 258 -1.77 7.54 9.78
C GLU A 258 -0.70 6.64 10.42
N TYR A 259 0.09 5.95 9.61
CA TYR A 259 1.22 5.18 10.12
C TYR A 259 2.21 6.07 10.88
N TYR A 260 2.54 7.24 10.35
CA TYR A 260 3.42 8.19 11.02
C TYR A 260 2.83 8.72 12.34
N LYS A 261 1.55 9.05 12.36
CA LYS A 261 0.86 9.48 13.60
C LYS A 261 0.89 8.39 14.68
N GLU A 262 0.58 7.16 14.31
CA GLU A 262 0.60 6.05 15.26
C GLU A 262 2.02 5.71 15.72
N ARG A 263 3.02 5.83 14.84
CA ARG A 263 4.45 5.68 15.20
C ARG A 263 4.85 6.73 16.23
N ASP A 264 4.56 8.00 15.98
CA ASP A 264 4.86 9.09 16.89
C ASP A 264 4.21 8.91 18.25
N LYS A 265 2.97 8.44 18.27
CA LYS A 265 2.25 8.11 19.49
C LYS A 265 2.95 6.99 20.28
N GLN A 266 3.43 5.94 19.61
CA GLN A 266 4.17 4.87 20.30
C GLN A 266 5.54 5.36 20.83
N ILE A 267 6.22 6.21 20.06
CA ILE A 267 7.47 6.85 20.49
C ILE A 267 7.22 7.73 21.73
N SER A 268 6.19 8.57 21.71
CA SER A 268 5.84 9.43 22.84
C SER A 268 5.47 8.66 24.11
N MET A 269 4.99 7.43 23.95
CA MET A 269 4.69 6.51 25.06
C MET A 269 5.90 5.68 25.52
N GLY A 270 7.07 5.86 24.90
CA GLY A 270 8.26 5.07 25.19
C GLY A 270 8.16 3.59 24.77
N ARG A 271 7.27 3.25 23.84
CA ARG A 271 7.07 1.88 23.34
C ARG A 271 7.85 1.58 22.07
N LEU A 272 8.28 2.58 21.37
CA LEU A 272 9.19 2.51 20.23
C LEU A 272 10.33 3.50 20.45
N GLU A 273 11.52 3.13 19.97
CA GLU A 273 12.65 4.05 19.94
C GLU A 273 12.37 5.20 18.97
N PRO A 274 12.83 6.41 19.29
CA PRO A 274 12.80 7.55 18.37
C PRO A 274 13.54 7.23 17.07
N VAL A 275 13.04 7.75 15.96
CA VAL A 275 13.78 7.71 14.70
C VAL A 275 15.06 8.53 14.85
N THR A 276 16.21 7.91 14.58
CA THR A 276 17.50 8.57 14.75
C THR A 276 17.93 9.36 13.51
N ASP A 277 18.51 10.52 13.74
CA ASP A 277 19.14 11.32 12.69
C ASP A 277 20.62 10.95 12.48
N ARG A 278 21.16 10.08 13.32
CA ARG A 278 22.53 9.59 13.20
C ARG A 278 22.60 8.10 13.46
N LYS A 279 23.05 7.35 12.45
CA LYS A 279 23.32 5.93 12.54
C LYS A 279 24.65 5.64 11.87
N ILE A 280 25.63 5.14 12.61
CA ILE A 280 26.93 4.77 12.09
C ILE A 280 27.21 3.32 12.46
N THR A 281 27.08 2.42 11.50
CA THR A 281 27.34 0.99 11.67
C THR A 281 28.60 0.54 10.95
N GLN A 282 28.97 1.24 9.89
CA GLN A 282 30.13 0.96 9.04
C GLN A 282 30.57 2.22 8.29
N GLN A 283 31.74 2.18 7.71
CA GLN A 283 32.18 3.19 6.75
C GLN A 283 31.79 2.74 5.32
N PRO A 284 31.53 3.67 4.40
CA PRO A 284 31.51 5.13 4.57
C PRO A 284 30.18 5.65 5.17
N VAL A 285 30.22 6.86 5.71
CA VAL A 285 29.08 7.60 6.25
C VAL A 285 28.62 8.64 5.23
N VAL A 286 27.31 8.72 5.03
CA VAL A 286 26.69 9.68 4.12
C VAL A 286 25.94 10.77 4.91
N ALA A 287 26.30 12.02 4.72
CA ALA A 287 25.50 13.14 5.20
C ALA A 287 24.34 13.41 4.23
N VAL A 288 23.13 13.52 4.76
CA VAL A 288 21.90 13.68 3.97
C VAL A 288 21.26 15.04 4.28
N TRP A 289 21.12 15.86 3.25
CA TRP A 289 20.43 17.14 3.28
C TRP A 289 19.15 17.06 2.46
N VAL A 290 17.98 17.14 3.11
CA VAL A 290 16.70 17.22 2.42
C VAL A 290 16.08 18.59 2.65
N ASN A 291 15.78 19.26 1.55
CA ASN A 291 15.15 20.58 1.56
C ASN A 291 13.83 20.55 0.78
N THR A 292 12.83 21.23 1.30
CA THR A 292 11.52 21.37 0.65
C THR A 292 11.28 22.85 0.30
N SER A 293 10.77 23.11 -0.90
CA SER A 293 10.41 24.45 -1.31
C SER A 293 9.11 24.93 -0.64
N ASP A 294 8.97 26.26 -0.49
CA ASP A 294 7.74 26.86 0.03
C ASP A 294 6.50 26.59 -0.82
N SER A 295 6.69 26.28 -2.09
CA SER A 295 5.60 25.88 -3.00
C SER A 295 4.83 24.65 -2.54
N LEU A 296 5.48 23.75 -1.81
CA LEU A 296 4.84 22.55 -1.27
C LEU A 296 3.86 22.83 -0.13
N LYS A 297 3.92 23.99 0.52
CA LYS A 297 3.05 24.33 1.68
C LYS A 297 1.55 24.24 1.38
N LYS A 298 1.17 24.32 0.10
CA LYS A 298 -0.23 24.22 -0.36
C LYS A 298 -0.69 22.78 -0.62
N LEU A 299 0.21 21.82 -0.63
CA LEU A 299 -0.12 20.42 -0.88
C LEU A 299 -0.59 19.72 0.41
N ALA A 300 -1.51 18.77 0.27
CA ALA A 300 -1.87 17.90 1.36
C ALA A 300 -0.66 17.03 1.78
N TYR A 301 -0.56 16.76 3.09
CA TYR A 301 0.52 15.94 3.67
C TYR A 301 1.94 16.49 3.45
N VAL A 302 2.11 17.79 3.33
CA VAL A 302 3.41 18.41 3.03
C VAL A 302 4.53 18.02 4.00
N THR A 303 4.24 17.94 5.30
CA THR A 303 5.19 17.49 6.33
C THR A 303 5.56 16.02 6.15
N ASP A 304 4.61 15.20 5.73
CA ASP A 304 4.81 13.78 5.50
C ASP A 304 5.61 13.50 4.21
N ILE A 305 5.57 14.40 3.22
CA ILE A 305 6.40 14.28 2.00
C ILE A 305 7.89 14.28 2.37
N LYS A 306 8.35 15.29 3.12
CA LYS A 306 9.74 15.38 3.58
C LYS A 306 10.11 14.18 4.46
N ARG A 307 9.24 13.83 5.39
CA ARG A 307 9.42 12.73 6.31
C ARG A 307 9.56 11.39 5.58
N PHE A 308 8.72 11.15 4.59
CA PHE A 308 8.77 9.97 3.75
C PHE A 308 10.12 9.85 3.02
N VAL A 309 10.58 10.92 2.39
CA VAL A 309 11.87 10.95 1.68
C VAL A 309 13.03 10.69 2.64
N LEU A 310 13.02 11.29 3.82
CA LEU A 310 14.04 11.05 4.84
C LEU A 310 14.05 9.59 5.32
N ASP A 311 12.87 9.02 5.56
CA ASP A 311 12.76 7.63 6.00
C ASP A 311 13.23 6.65 4.92
N GLU A 312 12.97 6.93 3.65
CA GLU A 312 13.49 6.13 2.54
C GLU A 312 15.04 6.21 2.46
N TYR A 313 15.64 7.38 2.63
CA TYR A 313 17.09 7.49 2.69
C TYR A 313 17.69 6.76 3.90
N ARG A 314 17.05 6.82 5.06
CA ARG A 314 17.48 6.06 6.24
C ARG A 314 17.47 4.55 6.00
N LYS A 315 16.50 4.06 5.23
CA LYS A 315 16.45 2.64 4.85
C LYS A 315 17.52 2.26 3.82
N MET A 316 17.85 3.14 2.90
CA MET A 316 18.87 2.89 1.86
C MET A 316 20.28 2.88 2.39
N LEU A 317 20.59 3.68 3.40
CA LEU A 317 21.94 3.96 3.86
C LEU A 317 22.28 3.20 5.15
N PRO A 318 23.30 2.33 5.16
CA PRO A 318 23.75 1.64 6.36
C PRO A 318 24.25 2.59 7.44
N SER A 319 24.93 3.66 7.01
CA SER A 319 25.44 4.72 7.88
C SER A 319 25.11 6.08 7.31
N TYR A 320 24.44 6.89 8.12
CA TYR A 320 23.97 8.21 7.69
C TYR A 320 23.99 9.22 8.83
N ILE A 321 24.05 10.48 8.44
CA ILE A 321 23.79 11.63 9.32
C ILE A 321 22.79 12.53 8.61
N ILE A 322 21.61 12.67 9.17
CA ILE A 322 20.61 13.62 8.68
C ILE A 322 21.03 15.01 9.12
N MET A 323 21.29 15.86 8.15
CA MET A 323 21.73 17.24 8.39
C MET A 323 20.56 18.19 8.25
N GLU A 324 20.46 19.17 9.14
CA GLU A 324 19.43 20.19 9.05
C GLU A 324 20.03 21.58 8.84
N ARG A 325 19.34 22.38 8.04
CA ARG A 325 19.69 23.78 7.84
C ARG A 325 19.01 24.62 8.92
N ASN A 326 19.81 25.18 9.80
CA ASN A 326 19.33 26.09 10.83
C ASN A 326 19.28 27.57 10.37
N LEU A 327 19.67 27.84 9.14
CA LEU A 327 19.72 29.17 8.54
C LEU A 327 18.79 29.27 7.31
N PRO A 328 18.41 30.49 6.89
CA PRO A 328 17.63 30.70 5.67
C PRO A 328 18.24 30.04 4.45
N LYS A 329 17.39 29.60 3.49
CA LYS A 329 17.78 28.81 2.32
C LYS A 329 18.96 29.42 1.54
N ASP A 330 19.01 30.74 1.46
CA ASP A 330 20.02 31.47 0.68
C ASP A 330 21.34 31.70 1.44
N ALA A 331 21.43 31.27 2.71
CA ALA A 331 22.60 31.47 3.54
C ALA A 331 23.67 30.38 3.38
N TYR A 332 23.39 29.29 2.65
CA TYR A 332 24.35 28.20 2.45
C TYR A 332 24.69 28.02 0.98
N THR A 333 25.99 27.94 0.71
CA THR A 333 26.53 27.44 -0.55
C THR A 333 26.71 25.92 -0.48
N THR A 334 26.93 25.28 -1.63
CA THR A 334 27.30 23.86 -1.68
C THR A 334 28.59 23.58 -0.88
N GLN A 335 29.54 24.53 -0.87
CA GLN A 335 30.79 24.40 -0.13
C GLN A 335 30.54 24.46 1.38
N ASP A 336 29.62 25.28 1.86
CA ASP A 336 29.22 25.32 3.27
C ASP A 336 28.62 24.00 3.72
N LEU A 337 27.69 23.42 2.92
CA LEU A 337 27.10 22.13 3.21
C LEU A 337 28.13 21.01 3.21
N LEU A 338 29.08 21.05 2.28
CA LEU A 338 30.18 20.09 2.21
C LEU A 338 31.09 20.16 3.42
N LYS A 339 31.44 21.38 3.85
CA LYS A 339 32.24 21.58 5.05
C LYS A 339 31.54 21.03 6.29
N LEU A 340 30.25 21.34 6.48
CA LEU A 340 29.46 20.86 7.60
C LEU A 340 29.34 19.31 7.58
N SER A 341 29.18 18.74 6.41
CA SER A 341 29.14 17.27 6.24
C SER A 341 30.44 16.60 6.65
N ARG A 342 31.57 17.15 6.24
CA ARG A 342 32.91 16.66 6.65
C ARG A 342 33.16 16.82 8.13
N ASP A 343 32.80 17.98 8.69
CA ASP A 343 32.97 18.28 10.12
C ASP A 343 32.11 17.31 10.97
N ALA A 344 31.00 16.83 10.44
CA ALA A 344 30.17 15.80 11.06
C ALA A 344 30.72 14.36 10.93
N GLY A 345 31.73 14.16 10.09
CA GLY A 345 32.39 12.86 9.89
C GLY A 345 31.89 12.07 8.67
N ALA A 346 31.27 12.71 7.70
CA ALA A 346 30.79 12.06 6.49
C ALA A 346 31.83 12.04 5.38
N GLU A 347 31.89 10.94 4.64
CA GLU A 347 32.71 10.78 3.42
C GLU A 347 31.95 11.15 2.15
N TYR A 348 30.63 11.14 2.19
CA TYR A 348 29.76 11.56 1.09
C TYR A 348 28.73 12.55 1.57
N MET A 349 28.30 13.40 0.67
CA MET A 349 27.21 14.33 0.88
C MET A 349 26.11 14.10 -0.17
N LEU A 350 24.91 13.80 0.32
CA LEU A 350 23.71 13.65 -0.51
C LEU A 350 22.83 14.87 -0.26
N VAL A 351 22.50 15.58 -1.33
CA VAL A 351 21.62 16.76 -1.28
C VAL A 351 20.35 16.44 -2.07
N CYS A 352 19.20 16.58 -1.45
CA CYS A 352 17.90 16.35 -2.05
C CYS A 352 17.03 17.61 -1.90
N GLY A 353 16.56 18.14 -3.03
CA GLY A 353 15.56 19.21 -3.08
C GLY A 353 14.22 18.67 -3.56
N ILE A 354 13.14 19.04 -2.87
CA ILE A 354 11.78 18.68 -3.26
C ILE A 354 11.00 19.95 -3.55
N GLU A 355 10.47 20.05 -4.75
CA GLU A 355 9.73 21.22 -5.22
C GLU A 355 8.36 20.85 -5.76
N GLY A 356 7.38 21.71 -5.55
CA GLY A 356 6.06 21.63 -6.18
C GLY A 356 5.84 22.82 -7.12
N ASN A 357 5.49 22.53 -8.36
CA ASN A 357 5.21 23.54 -9.37
C ASN A 357 3.79 23.36 -9.91
N GLN A 358 3.00 24.43 -9.84
CA GLN A 358 1.67 24.44 -10.46
C GLN A 358 1.81 24.79 -11.95
N ALA A 359 1.25 23.94 -12.80
CA ALA A 359 1.12 24.27 -14.23
C ALA A 359 -0.01 25.29 -14.44
N PRO A 360 0.27 26.53 -14.88
CA PRO A 360 -0.72 27.61 -14.86
C PRO A 360 -1.96 27.38 -15.72
N LYS A 361 -1.84 26.60 -16.79
CA LYS A 361 -2.92 26.34 -17.75
C LYS A 361 -3.75 25.09 -17.45
N GLU A 362 -3.22 24.16 -16.68
CA GLU A 362 -3.81 22.83 -16.52
C GLU A 362 -4.37 22.57 -15.11
N GLY A 363 -4.06 23.43 -14.14
CA GLY A 363 -4.48 23.28 -12.74
C GLY A 363 -3.83 22.10 -12.00
N TYR A 364 -2.83 21.44 -12.61
CA TYR A 364 -2.11 20.33 -12.02
C TYR A 364 -0.84 20.79 -11.30
N TRP A 365 -0.40 19.96 -10.36
CA TRP A 365 0.88 20.09 -9.71
C TRP A 365 1.88 19.11 -10.28
N TYR A 366 3.13 19.54 -10.41
CA TYR A 366 4.28 18.68 -10.62
C TYR A 366 5.11 18.68 -9.35
N LEU A 367 5.41 17.50 -8.85
CA LEU A 367 6.37 17.29 -7.78
C LEU A 367 7.70 16.90 -8.42
N THR A 368 8.74 17.68 -8.15
CA THR A 368 10.09 17.42 -8.63
C THR A 368 11.00 17.10 -7.45
N LEU A 369 11.82 16.08 -7.60
CA LEU A 369 12.89 15.73 -6.70
C LEU A 369 14.22 15.87 -7.43
N GLU A 370 15.09 16.73 -6.91
CA GLU A 370 16.45 16.87 -7.38
C GLU A 370 17.40 16.20 -6.40
N GLN A 371 18.33 15.40 -6.89
CA GLN A 371 19.29 14.66 -6.07
C GLN A 371 20.70 14.84 -6.61
N GLY A 372 21.62 15.27 -5.75
CA GLY A 372 23.03 15.38 -6.01
C GLY A 372 23.87 14.61 -5.00
N LEU A 373 24.89 13.88 -5.46
CA LEU A 373 25.84 13.15 -4.63
C LEU A 373 27.24 13.70 -4.85
N PHE A 374 27.93 13.99 -3.75
CA PHE A 374 29.28 14.53 -3.74
C PHE A 374 30.18 13.67 -2.84
N ASP A 375 31.45 13.49 -3.25
CA ASP A 375 32.44 12.93 -2.37
C ASP A 375 32.96 14.00 -1.36
N LYS A 376 33.77 13.57 -0.39
CA LYS A 376 34.33 14.46 0.63
C LYS A 376 35.22 15.59 0.10
N ASN A 377 35.70 15.47 -1.15
CA ASN A 377 36.51 16.50 -1.80
C ASN A 377 35.68 17.51 -2.59
N GLY A 378 34.37 17.33 -2.63
CA GLY A 378 33.45 18.20 -3.36
C GLY A 378 33.27 17.82 -4.83
N ARG A 379 33.78 16.68 -5.27
CA ARG A 379 33.54 16.16 -6.61
C ARG A 379 32.11 15.65 -6.68
N MET A 380 31.35 16.18 -7.61
CA MET A 380 30.01 15.70 -7.93
C MET A 380 30.09 14.34 -8.63
N LEU A 381 29.51 13.32 -8.04
CA LEU A 381 29.48 11.96 -8.56
C LEU A 381 28.26 11.71 -9.44
N THR A 382 27.13 12.23 -9.04
CA THR A 382 25.90 12.18 -9.85
C THR A 382 24.97 13.33 -9.47
N ILE A 383 24.14 13.73 -10.43
CA ILE A 383 23.06 14.69 -10.25
C ILE A 383 21.91 14.30 -11.16
N GLY A 384 20.68 14.43 -10.68
CA GLY A 384 19.48 14.16 -11.46
C GLY A 384 18.28 14.91 -10.94
N ALA A 385 17.33 15.16 -11.82
CA ALA A 385 16.03 15.73 -11.50
C ALA A 385 14.94 14.79 -12.02
N PHE A 386 14.00 14.47 -11.15
CA PHE A 386 12.90 13.54 -11.42
C PHE A 386 11.59 14.24 -11.13
N GLY A 387 10.66 14.22 -12.07
CA GLY A 387 9.39 14.91 -11.96
C GLY A 387 8.21 13.97 -12.11
N ARG A 388 7.20 14.15 -11.28
CA ARG A 388 5.94 13.42 -11.38
C ARG A 388 4.75 14.38 -11.30
N LYS A 389 3.83 14.22 -12.23
CA LYS A 389 2.55 14.93 -12.21
C LYS A 389 1.70 14.39 -11.06
N VAL A 390 1.36 15.28 -10.15
CA VAL A 390 0.35 14.98 -9.13
C VAL A 390 -1.00 15.15 -9.78
N SER A 391 -1.60 14.03 -10.07
CA SER A 391 -2.92 13.96 -10.71
C SER A 391 -3.87 13.26 -9.75
N PRO A 392 -5.15 13.19 -10.13
CA PRO A 392 -6.15 12.34 -9.47
C PRO A 392 -5.73 10.91 -9.20
N ALA A 393 -4.84 10.39 -10.03
CA ALA A 393 -4.38 9.00 -9.93
C ALA A 393 -3.05 8.86 -9.19
N VAL A 394 -2.36 9.96 -8.87
CA VAL A 394 -1.06 9.96 -8.18
C VAL A 394 -1.11 10.94 -7.01
N GLY A 395 -0.95 10.44 -5.79
CA GLY A 395 -0.89 11.23 -4.57
C GLY A 395 0.42 11.98 -4.40
N ASN A 396 0.46 12.93 -3.47
CA ASN A 396 1.66 13.75 -3.20
C ASN A 396 2.82 12.91 -2.64
N ILE A 397 2.55 12.06 -1.67
CA ILE A 397 3.58 11.17 -1.09
C ILE A 397 3.99 10.11 -2.09
N GLN A 398 3.04 9.54 -2.84
CA GLN A 398 3.33 8.60 -3.91
C GLN A 398 4.26 9.23 -4.97
N ALA A 399 3.99 10.45 -5.40
CA ALA A 399 4.82 11.15 -6.39
C ALA A 399 6.26 11.36 -5.88
N ALA A 400 6.42 11.74 -4.61
CA ALA A 400 7.73 11.85 -3.98
C ALA A 400 8.45 10.49 -3.94
N GLY A 401 7.75 9.43 -3.60
CA GLY A 401 8.28 8.06 -3.56
C GLY A 401 8.74 7.59 -4.94
N GLU A 402 7.91 7.75 -5.97
CA GLU A 402 8.27 7.36 -7.34
C GLU A 402 9.51 8.10 -7.84
N ASN A 403 9.61 9.40 -7.60
CA ASN A 403 10.79 10.18 -7.95
C ASN A 403 12.04 9.68 -7.21
N LEU A 404 11.91 9.39 -5.92
CA LEU A 404 13.02 8.92 -5.10
C LEU A 404 13.51 7.52 -5.52
N TRP A 405 12.61 6.62 -5.85
CA TRP A 405 12.98 5.27 -6.30
C TRP A 405 13.65 5.29 -7.66
N GLN A 406 13.29 6.20 -8.56
CA GLN A 406 14.04 6.46 -9.79
C GLN A 406 15.45 7.01 -9.48
N ALA A 407 15.54 8.00 -8.58
CA ALA A 407 16.81 8.59 -8.19
C ALA A 407 17.75 7.58 -7.50
N ARG A 408 17.20 6.55 -6.84
CA ARG A 408 17.97 5.48 -6.18
C ARG A 408 18.87 4.72 -7.16
N GLU A 409 18.45 4.53 -8.40
CA GLU A 409 19.26 3.81 -9.40
C GLU A 409 20.62 4.49 -9.59
N ALA A 410 20.65 5.82 -9.71
CA ALA A 410 21.89 6.58 -9.82
C ALA A 410 22.77 6.50 -8.56
N LEU A 411 22.17 6.37 -7.38
CA LEU A 411 22.91 6.13 -6.14
C LEU A 411 23.54 4.74 -6.10
N CYS A 412 22.81 3.71 -6.52
CA CYS A 412 23.32 2.33 -6.54
C CYS A 412 24.53 2.17 -7.45
N GLU A 413 24.60 2.92 -8.56
CA GLU A 413 25.76 2.93 -9.45
C GLU A 413 27.02 3.51 -8.79
N GLN A 414 26.86 4.50 -7.92
CA GLN A 414 27.96 5.21 -7.27
C GLN A 414 28.32 4.65 -5.89
N LEU A 415 27.34 4.09 -5.20
CA LEU A 415 27.44 3.64 -3.81
C LEU A 415 27.01 2.16 -3.72
N PRO A 416 27.95 1.21 -3.90
CA PRO A 416 27.61 -0.22 -3.93
C PRO A 416 27.08 -0.77 -2.60
N PHE A 417 27.19 -0.02 -1.52
CA PHE A 417 26.69 -0.38 -0.18
C PHE A 417 25.23 0.02 0.07
N ILE A 418 24.55 0.63 -0.91
CA ILE A 418 23.09 0.94 -0.78
C ILE A 418 22.32 -0.34 -0.53
N VAL A 419 21.47 -0.31 0.49
CA VAL A 419 20.62 -1.43 0.87
C VAL A 419 19.32 -1.37 0.07
N THR A 420 19.05 -2.43 -0.69
CA THR A 420 17.84 -2.56 -1.51
C THR A 420 16.87 -3.61 -0.96
N GLN A 421 17.37 -4.50 -0.07
CA GLN A 421 16.57 -5.49 0.63
C GLN A 421 16.81 -5.37 2.13
N HIS A 422 15.74 -5.44 2.90
CA HIS A 422 15.76 -5.30 4.34
C HIS A 422 15.20 -6.54 5.02
N GLU A 423 15.64 -6.81 6.25
CA GLU A 423 14.92 -7.72 7.14
C GLU A 423 13.60 -7.08 7.56
N ALA A 424 12.61 -7.94 7.82
CA ALA A 424 11.31 -7.49 8.26
C ALA A 424 11.37 -6.88 9.67
N HIS A 425 10.80 -5.71 9.80
CA HIS A 425 10.62 -5.07 11.10
C HIS A 425 9.31 -4.26 11.13
N LEU A 426 8.73 -4.11 12.32
CA LEU A 426 7.48 -3.38 12.53
C LEU A 426 7.68 -1.91 12.92
N GLY A 427 8.88 -1.41 12.85
CA GLY A 427 9.25 -0.05 13.18
C GLY A 427 10.76 0.16 13.14
N TYR A 428 11.20 1.38 13.32
CA TYR A 428 12.61 1.75 13.41
C TYR A 428 13.12 1.64 14.84
#